data_cd62361c6c0454b031dbc807dcfad08c
#
_entry.id   cd62361c6c0454b031dbc807dcfad08c
#
_cell.length_a   1.000
_cell.length_b   1.000
_cell.length_c   1.000
_cell.angle_alpha   90.00
_cell.angle_beta   90.00
_cell.angle_gamma   90.00
#
_symmetry.space_group_name_H-M   'P 1'
#
loop_
_entity.id
_entity.type
_entity.pdbx_description
1 polymer ?
#
loop_
_entity_poly.entity_id
_entity_poly.type
_entity_poly.pdbx_seq_one_letter_code
_entity_poly.pdbx_strand_id
1 'polypeptide(L)'
;MMQGLIMAAGKGSRIYCLTDGEPKSFLEIGGEKLIERNVRMLEERGVTDITLVVGYHDDVFRKLFSTHPNIHFVYNPFYPLANVISSYWMARHAVSEDFVYLHADTICEDALFDRLLSHAGDIVLPVDTKPCDEEAMKVQVVDGKVVRITKQMPVSAAAGEFIGIARFSSATVPALAQAADDVLREQRFDEYFEAAIQRVLDRHLFDAEMLDTDGLRWQEVDFEEDYRRAQQLFGEGRNV
;
A
#
# COMPACT_ATOMS: atom_id res chain seq x y z
N MET A 1 -2.65 -0.26 20.02
CA MET A 1 -2.86 1.01 19.28
C MET A 1 -2.58 0.71 17.82
N MET A 2 -3.35 1.26 16.86
CA MET A 2 -3.11 0.95 15.45
C MET A 2 -1.95 1.77 14.89
N GLN A 3 -1.07 1.16 14.10
CA GLN A 3 0.09 1.79 13.47
C GLN A 3 -0.15 1.97 11.96
N GLY A 4 0.54 2.94 11.35
CA GLY A 4 0.55 3.15 9.90
C GLY A 4 1.90 2.72 9.30
N LEU A 5 1.87 2.03 8.16
CA LEU A 5 3.07 1.64 7.41
C LEU A 5 2.90 2.02 5.93
N ILE A 6 3.62 3.05 5.48
CA ILE A 6 3.50 3.59 4.13
C ILE A 6 4.76 3.27 3.32
N MET A 7 4.59 2.62 2.17
CA MET A 7 5.67 2.26 1.24
C MET A 7 5.94 3.39 0.25
N ALA A 8 7.00 4.17 0.48
CA ALA A 8 7.35 5.37 -0.27
C ALA A 8 8.79 5.38 -0.80
N ALA A 9 9.46 4.22 -0.89
CA ALA A 9 10.88 4.15 -1.25
C ALA A 9 11.17 4.27 -2.75
N GLY A 10 10.18 4.01 -3.60
CA GLY A 10 10.35 3.92 -5.05
C GLY A 10 10.60 5.26 -5.75
N LYS A 11 11.35 5.20 -6.87
CA LYS A 11 11.66 6.39 -7.70
C LYS A 11 10.46 6.88 -8.53
N GLY A 12 9.53 5.99 -8.91
CA GLY A 12 8.43 6.34 -9.81
C GLY A 12 8.91 6.70 -11.23
N SER A 13 9.83 5.92 -11.80
CA SER A 13 10.51 6.25 -13.07
C SER A 13 9.58 6.40 -14.28
N ARG A 14 8.41 5.77 -14.28
CA ARG A 14 7.41 5.81 -15.36
C ARG A 14 6.71 7.18 -15.47
N ILE A 15 6.65 7.94 -14.38
CA ILE A 15 5.96 9.23 -14.29
C ILE A 15 6.92 10.39 -13.94
N TYR A 16 8.21 10.13 -14.09
CA TYR A 16 9.28 11.07 -13.71
C TYR A 16 9.14 12.46 -14.37
N CYS A 17 8.57 12.54 -15.57
CA CYS A 17 8.35 13.80 -16.27
C CYS A 17 7.37 14.75 -15.56
N LEU A 18 6.50 14.23 -14.68
CA LEU A 18 5.52 15.03 -13.94
C LEU A 18 5.99 15.40 -12.53
N THR A 19 7.04 14.76 -12.02
CA THR A 19 7.49 14.91 -10.63
C THR A 19 8.60 15.94 -10.46
N ASP A 20 9.14 16.46 -11.56
CA ASP A 20 10.28 17.39 -11.55
C ASP A 20 11.49 16.85 -10.75
N GLY A 21 11.63 15.52 -10.72
CA GLY A 21 12.66 14.81 -9.97
C GLY A 21 12.29 14.46 -8.53
N GLU A 22 11.15 14.88 -8.02
CA GLU A 22 10.66 14.48 -6.70
C GLU A 22 10.11 13.05 -6.70
N PRO A 23 9.95 12.40 -5.52
CA PRO A 23 9.29 11.11 -5.41
C PRO A 23 7.85 11.15 -5.94
N LYS A 24 7.39 10.05 -6.55
CA LYS A 24 6.03 9.93 -7.13
C LYS A 24 4.92 10.33 -6.15
N SER A 25 5.05 9.99 -4.89
CA SER A 25 4.09 10.33 -3.83
C SER A 25 4.03 11.82 -3.48
N PHE A 26 4.89 12.65 -4.08
CA PHE A 26 4.83 14.12 -3.99
C PHE A 26 3.95 14.76 -5.08
N LEU A 27 3.40 13.98 -6.00
CA LEU A 27 2.40 14.47 -6.94
C LEU A 27 1.18 15.03 -6.17
N GLU A 28 0.74 16.21 -6.59
CA GLU A 28 -0.40 16.90 -6.00
C GLU A 28 -1.70 16.52 -6.71
N ILE A 29 -2.71 16.13 -5.95
CA ILE A 29 -4.06 15.88 -6.43
C ILE A 29 -5.02 16.69 -5.56
N GLY A 30 -5.79 17.59 -6.18
CA GLY A 30 -6.69 18.47 -5.44
C GLY A 30 -5.98 19.46 -4.51
N GLY A 31 -4.72 19.82 -4.82
CA GLY A 31 -3.91 20.75 -4.03
C GLY A 31 -3.24 20.14 -2.80
N GLU A 32 -3.22 18.80 -2.67
CA GLU A 32 -2.58 18.07 -1.57
C GLU A 32 -1.67 16.97 -2.17
N LYS A 33 -0.45 16.81 -1.64
CA LYS A 33 0.44 15.72 -2.07
C LYS A 33 -0.13 14.37 -1.63
N LEU A 34 0.04 13.33 -2.46
CA LEU A 34 -0.42 11.97 -2.15
C LEU A 34 0.07 11.50 -0.78
N ILE A 35 1.34 11.74 -0.47
CA ILE A 35 1.92 11.34 0.83
C ILE A 35 1.32 12.11 2.01
N GLU A 36 1.06 13.42 1.86
CA GLU A 36 0.40 14.23 2.89
C GLU A 36 -1.03 13.77 3.12
N ARG A 37 -1.77 13.48 2.03
CA ARG A 37 -3.10 12.93 2.10
C ARG A 37 -3.13 11.58 2.84
N ASN A 38 -2.23 10.66 2.52
CA ASN A 38 -2.16 9.35 3.17
C ASN A 38 -1.87 9.48 4.67
N VAL A 39 -0.95 10.35 5.06
CA VAL A 39 -0.66 10.64 6.47
C VAL A 39 -1.88 11.25 7.16
N ARG A 40 -2.50 12.27 6.57
CA ARG A 40 -3.69 12.92 7.13
C ARG A 40 -4.85 11.94 7.30
N MET A 41 -5.10 11.07 6.30
CA MET A 41 -6.17 10.06 6.38
C MET A 41 -5.99 9.11 7.56
N LEU A 42 -4.75 8.74 7.87
CA LEU A 42 -4.39 7.94 9.05
C LEU A 42 -4.63 8.73 10.35
N GLU A 43 -4.08 9.95 10.43
CA GLU A 43 -4.15 10.80 11.63
C GLU A 43 -5.59 11.17 12.01
N GLU A 44 -6.42 11.52 11.03
CA GLU A 44 -7.86 11.84 11.23
C GLU A 44 -8.65 10.66 11.84
N ARG A 45 -8.12 9.44 11.72
CA ARG A 45 -8.70 8.19 12.27
C ARG A 45 -7.99 7.67 13.50
N GLY A 46 -7.13 8.50 14.10
CA GLY A 46 -6.41 8.16 15.33
C GLY A 46 -5.22 7.22 15.13
N VAL A 47 -4.81 6.95 13.89
CA VAL A 47 -3.58 6.21 13.57
C VAL A 47 -2.45 7.22 13.48
N THR A 48 -1.79 7.49 14.60
CA THR A 48 -0.79 8.57 14.73
C THR A 48 0.65 8.06 14.78
N ASP A 49 0.89 6.79 15.06
CA ASP A 49 2.22 6.17 15.00
C ASP A 49 2.43 5.64 13.59
N ILE A 50 3.13 6.42 12.75
CA ILE A 50 3.24 6.18 11.30
C ILE A 50 4.71 5.98 10.92
N THR A 51 5.00 4.86 10.27
CA THR A 51 6.31 4.60 9.67
C THR A 51 6.25 4.80 8.15
N LEU A 52 7.09 5.70 7.64
CA LEU A 52 7.35 5.88 6.22
C LEU A 52 8.58 5.09 5.82
N VAL A 53 8.43 4.15 4.89
CA VAL A 53 9.58 3.47 4.29
C VAL A 53 10.03 4.27 3.08
N VAL A 54 11.19 4.89 3.20
CA VAL A 54 11.74 5.85 2.23
C VAL A 54 13.01 5.31 1.57
N GLY A 55 13.35 5.83 0.40
CA GLY A 55 14.54 5.44 -0.36
C GLY A 55 14.99 6.56 -1.28
N TYR A 56 14.37 6.67 -2.46
CA TYR A 56 14.64 7.75 -3.40
C TYR A 56 14.29 9.11 -2.78
N HIS A 57 15.26 10.03 -2.72
CA HIS A 57 15.10 11.36 -2.11
C HIS A 57 14.48 11.36 -0.70
N ASP A 58 14.98 10.52 0.20
CA ASP A 58 14.48 10.43 1.58
C ASP A 58 14.56 11.76 2.35
N ASP A 59 15.46 12.64 1.97
CA ASP A 59 15.65 13.97 2.53
C ASP A 59 14.40 14.87 2.37
N VAL A 60 13.68 14.78 1.25
CA VAL A 60 12.47 15.60 1.05
C VAL A 60 11.32 15.14 1.96
N PHE A 61 11.20 13.83 2.25
CA PHE A 61 10.22 13.32 3.21
C PHE A 61 10.54 13.79 4.63
N ARG A 62 11.81 13.69 5.05
CA ARG A 62 12.26 14.15 6.36
C ARG A 62 12.04 15.65 6.55
N LYS A 63 12.22 16.44 5.49
CA LYS A 63 11.95 17.88 5.51
C LYS A 63 10.45 18.15 5.63
N LEU A 64 9.62 17.47 4.83
CA LEU A 64 8.16 17.63 4.80
C LEU A 64 7.55 17.36 6.18
N PHE A 65 7.95 16.25 6.80
CA PHE A 65 7.40 15.81 8.10
C PHE A 65 8.27 16.17 9.30
N SER A 66 9.17 17.15 9.17
CA SER A 66 10.11 17.54 10.24
C SER A 66 9.46 18.01 11.54
N THR A 67 8.20 18.44 11.49
CA THR A 67 7.40 18.89 12.65
C THR A 67 6.42 17.83 13.17
N HIS A 68 6.43 16.60 12.60
CA HIS A 68 5.53 15.50 12.97
C HIS A 68 6.30 14.48 13.83
N PRO A 69 6.23 14.57 15.17
CA PRO A 69 7.07 13.73 16.05
C PRO A 69 6.71 12.25 16.02
N ASN A 70 5.51 11.91 15.56
CA ASN A 70 5.00 10.54 15.51
C ASN A 70 5.20 9.88 14.13
N ILE A 71 5.90 10.57 13.20
CA ILE A 71 6.29 9.99 11.92
C ILE A 71 7.71 9.48 12.01
N HIS A 72 7.87 8.19 11.78
CA HIS A 72 9.16 7.50 11.81
C HIS A 72 9.60 7.16 10.38
N PHE A 73 10.91 7.08 10.18
CA PHE A 73 11.47 6.79 8.87
C PHE A 73 12.33 5.54 8.91
N VAL A 74 12.04 4.60 8.01
CA VAL A 74 12.89 3.45 7.72
C VAL A 74 13.49 3.66 6.33
N TYR A 75 14.82 3.76 6.25
CA TYR A 75 15.50 3.91 4.97
C TYR A 75 15.76 2.55 4.33
N ASN A 76 15.29 2.35 3.10
CA ASN A 76 15.59 1.18 2.28
C ASN A 76 16.71 1.49 1.27
N PRO A 77 17.97 1.08 1.49
CA PRO A 77 19.05 1.30 0.54
C PRO A 77 18.95 0.42 -0.72
N PHE A 78 18.09 -0.58 -0.69
CA PHE A 78 17.93 -1.55 -1.78
C PHE A 78 16.86 -1.15 -2.80
N TYR A 79 16.20 0.00 -2.64
CA TYR A 79 15.11 0.46 -3.52
C TYR A 79 15.46 0.47 -5.01
N PRO A 80 16.74 0.66 -5.47
CA PRO A 80 17.07 0.61 -6.89
C PRO A 80 17.27 -0.82 -7.42
N LEU A 81 17.39 -1.82 -6.54
CA LEU A 81 17.80 -3.19 -6.85
C LEU A 81 16.72 -4.22 -6.58
N ALA A 82 15.78 -3.91 -5.71
CA ALA A 82 14.74 -4.82 -5.24
C ALA A 82 13.39 -4.12 -5.17
N ASN A 83 12.32 -4.88 -5.36
CA ASN A 83 10.96 -4.35 -5.34
C ASN A 83 10.45 -4.15 -3.89
N VAL A 84 9.16 -3.82 -3.73
CA VAL A 84 8.49 -3.44 -2.47
C VAL A 84 8.70 -4.46 -1.35
N ILE A 85 8.89 -5.75 -1.66
CA ILE A 85 9.21 -6.77 -0.64
C ILE A 85 10.42 -6.37 0.22
N SER A 86 11.44 -5.75 -0.37
CA SER A 86 12.62 -5.27 0.35
C SER A 86 12.31 -4.11 1.29
N SER A 87 11.39 -3.22 0.89
CA SER A 87 10.91 -2.11 1.71
C SER A 87 10.18 -2.63 2.94
N TYR A 88 9.25 -3.57 2.76
CA TYR A 88 8.59 -4.22 3.89
C TYR A 88 9.59 -4.94 4.81
N TRP A 89 10.53 -5.69 4.25
CA TRP A 89 11.53 -6.41 5.02
C TRP A 89 12.40 -5.47 5.89
N MET A 90 12.79 -4.31 5.36
CA MET A 90 13.51 -3.28 6.13
C MET A 90 12.66 -2.76 7.29
N ALA A 91 11.36 -2.61 7.11
CA ALA A 91 10.43 -2.08 8.10
C ALA A 91 9.76 -3.16 8.98
N ARG A 92 10.04 -4.44 8.79
CA ARG A 92 9.32 -5.57 9.44
C ARG A 92 9.33 -5.57 10.97
N HIS A 93 10.21 -4.80 11.59
CA HIS A 93 10.28 -4.61 13.04
C HIS A 93 9.81 -3.22 13.48
N ALA A 94 9.35 -2.37 12.56
CA ALA A 94 8.81 -1.06 12.87
C ALA A 94 7.34 -1.13 13.32
N VAL A 95 6.65 -2.24 13.01
CA VAL A 95 5.27 -2.48 13.43
C VAL A 95 5.23 -3.66 14.40
N SER A 96 4.43 -3.54 15.46
CA SER A 96 4.25 -4.56 16.49
C SER A 96 2.80 -4.70 16.95
N GLU A 97 1.96 -3.75 16.55
CA GLU A 97 0.53 -3.67 16.84
C GLU A 97 -0.29 -3.96 15.57
N ASP A 98 -1.61 -3.86 15.66
CA ASP A 98 -2.45 -3.82 14.46
C ASP A 98 -1.98 -2.66 13.57
N PHE A 99 -1.90 -2.89 12.26
CA PHE A 99 -1.40 -1.85 11.38
C PHE A 99 -2.16 -1.76 10.05
N VAL A 100 -2.13 -0.56 9.48
CA VAL A 100 -2.59 -0.28 8.11
C VAL A 100 -1.37 -0.14 7.22
N TYR A 101 -1.34 -0.92 6.17
CA TYR A 101 -0.36 -0.88 5.09
C TYR A 101 -0.90 -0.05 3.93
N LEU A 102 -0.07 0.84 3.38
CA LEU A 102 -0.45 1.66 2.22
C LEU A 102 0.70 1.75 1.21
N HIS A 103 0.35 1.67 -0.07
CA HIS A 103 1.19 2.22 -1.13
C HIS A 103 1.09 3.75 -1.11
N ALA A 104 2.24 4.43 -1.19
CA ALA A 104 2.30 5.90 -1.11
C ALA A 104 1.70 6.62 -2.33
N ASP A 105 1.44 5.89 -3.39
CA ASP A 105 0.92 6.33 -4.69
C ASP A 105 -0.55 5.96 -4.92
N THR A 106 -1.19 5.32 -3.95
CA THR A 106 -2.63 5.01 -3.99
C THR A 106 -3.43 6.12 -3.30
N ILE A 107 -4.49 6.57 -3.97
CA ILE A 107 -5.51 7.48 -3.46
C ILE A 107 -6.87 6.80 -3.48
N CYS A 108 -7.66 6.95 -2.42
CA CYS A 108 -9.02 6.41 -2.34
C CYS A 108 -9.96 7.35 -1.60
N GLU A 109 -11.27 7.07 -1.69
CA GLU A 109 -12.28 7.76 -0.89
C GLU A 109 -12.15 7.43 0.59
N ASP A 110 -12.39 8.43 1.44
CA ASP A 110 -12.34 8.33 2.89
C ASP A 110 -13.25 7.19 3.42
N ALA A 111 -14.44 7.01 2.80
CA ALA A 111 -15.38 5.95 3.17
C ALA A 111 -14.80 4.53 3.01
N LEU A 112 -13.92 4.30 2.02
CA LEU A 112 -13.26 3.00 1.85
C LEU A 112 -12.28 2.73 2.99
N PHE A 113 -11.57 3.76 3.41
CA PHE A 113 -10.65 3.69 4.54
C PHE A 113 -11.38 3.42 5.86
N ASP A 114 -12.53 4.10 6.09
CA ASP A 114 -13.38 3.86 7.27
C ASP A 114 -13.90 2.43 7.33
N ARG A 115 -14.30 1.88 6.17
CA ARG A 115 -14.72 0.48 6.05
C ARG A 115 -13.58 -0.49 6.36
N LEU A 116 -12.37 -0.22 5.85
CA LEU A 116 -11.20 -1.04 6.12
C LEU A 116 -10.88 -1.11 7.61
N LEU A 117 -10.86 0.05 8.29
CA LEU A 117 -10.54 0.11 9.72
C LEU A 117 -11.56 -0.59 10.61
N SER A 118 -12.83 -0.59 10.21
CA SER A 118 -13.93 -1.22 10.96
C SER A 118 -14.17 -2.69 10.62
N HIS A 119 -13.56 -3.21 9.53
CA HIS A 119 -13.77 -4.58 9.10
C HIS A 119 -13.10 -5.58 10.06
N ALA A 120 -13.81 -6.67 10.40
CA ALA A 120 -13.24 -7.73 11.22
C ALA A 120 -12.29 -8.62 10.38
N GLY A 121 -11.31 -9.25 11.04
CA GLY A 121 -10.37 -10.20 10.43
C GLY A 121 -8.92 -9.88 10.77
N ASP A 122 -8.04 -10.86 10.63
CA ASP A 122 -6.60 -10.67 10.87
C ASP A 122 -5.89 -10.01 9.69
N ILE A 123 -6.29 -10.36 8.47
CA ILE A 123 -5.83 -9.76 7.22
C ILE A 123 -7.09 -9.29 6.47
N VAL A 124 -7.15 -8.01 6.13
CA VAL A 124 -8.27 -7.43 5.37
C VAL A 124 -7.71 -6.74 4.14
N LEU A 125 -8.14 -7.20 2.97
CA LEU A 125 -7.66 -6.74 1.67
C LEU A 125 -8.81 -6.08 0.89
N PRO A 126 -8.84 -4.75 0.73
CA PRO A 126 -9.72 -4.08 -0.22
C PRO A 126 -9.44 -4.55 -1.65
N VAL A 127 -10.51 -4.94 -2.34
CA VAL A 127 -10.46 -5.48 -3.69
C VAL A 127 -11.49 -4.77 -4.57
N ASP A 128 -11.05 -4.26 -5.71
CA ASP A 128 -11.94 -3.76 -6.75
C ASP A 128 -12.33 -4.92 -7.67
N THR A 129 -13.61 -5.26 -7.68
CA THR A 129 -14.15 -6.41 -8.46
C THR A 129 -14.41 -6.07 -9.93
N LYS A 130 -14.02 -4.88 -10.41
CA LYS A 130 -14.03 -4.54 -11.84
C LYS A 130 -13.05 -5.42 -12.64
N PRO A 131 -13.25 -5.50 -13.98
CA PRO A 131 -12.29 -6.19 -14.83
C PRO A 131 -10.87 -5.66 -14.64
N CYS A 132 -9.93 -6.56 -14.34
CA CYS A 132 -8.51 -6.25 -14.19
C CYS A 132 -7.82 -6.15 -15.55
N ASP A 133 -6.67 -5.48 -15.59
CA ASP A 133 -5.70 -5.58 -16.68
C ASP A 133 -4.54 -6.54 -16.33
N GLU A 134 -3.56 -6.63 -17.23
CA GLU A 134 -2.41 -7.53 -17.05
C GLU A 134 -1.48 -7.06 -15.91
N GLU A 135 -1.37 -5.75 -15.68
CA GLU A 135 -0.50 -5.15 -14.65
C GLU A 135 -1.09 -5.21 -13.24
N ALA A 136 -2.43 -5.43 -13.14
CA ALA A 136 -3.15 -5.46 -11.88
C ALA A 136 -2.58 -6.50 -10.88
N MET A 137 -2.60 -6.17 -9.58
CA MET A 137 -2.37 -7.14 -8.52
C MET A 137 -3.64 -7.99 -8.31
N LYS A 138 -3.74 -9.07 -9.09
CA LYS A 138 -4.94 -9.89 -9.18
C LYS A 138 -5.17 -10.77 -7.96
N VAL A 139 -6.43 -10.93 -7.57
CA VAL A 139 -6.83 -11.81 -6.48
C VAL A 139 -7.81 -12.88 -6.93
N GLN A 140 -7.73 -14.05 -6.31
CA GLN A 140 -8.75 -15.09 -6.37
C GLN A 140 -9.45 -15.19 -5.03
N VAL A 141 -10.77 -15.27 -5.07
CA VAL A 141 -11.63 -15.25 -3.88
C VAL A 141 -12.49 -16.52 -3.83
N VAL A 142 -12.58 -17.10 -2.65
CA VAL A 142 -13.46 -18.25 -2.34
C VAL A 142 -14.17 -17.94 -1.03
N ASP A 143 -15.48 -18.00 -1.02
CA ASP A 143 -16.32 -17.76 0.17
C ASP A 143 -15.98 -16.45 0.91
N GLY A 144 -15.74 -15.37 0.16
CA GLY A 144 -15.40 -14.04 0.70
C GLY A 144 -13.95 -13.89 1.18
N LYS A 145 -13.12 -14.91 1.03
CA LYS A 145 -11.71 -14.89 1.42
C LYS A 145 -10.80 -14.86 0.20
N VAL A 146 -9.75 -14.06 0.28
CA VAL A 146 -8.68 -14.06 -0.71
C VAL A 146 -7.81 -15.28 -0.49
N VAL A 147 -7.80 -16.19 -1.46
CA VAL A 147 -6.99 -17.42 -1.42
C VAL A 147 -5.72 -17.31 -2.26
N ARG A 148 -5.69 -16.38 -3.20
CA ARG A 148 -4.51 -16.11 -4.03
C ARG A 148 -4.40 -14.62 -4.36
N ILE A 149 -3.17 -14.10 -4.31
CA ILE A 149 -2.82 -12.73 -4.67
C ILE A 149 -1.51 -12.72 -5.46
N THR A 150 -1.55 -12.28 -6.73
CA THR A 150 -0.36 -12.24 -7.60
C THR A 150 -0.64 -11.50 -8.91
N LYS A 151 0.38 -10.84 -9.46
CA LYS A 151 0.33 -10.29 -10.84
C LYS A 151 0.33 -11.38 -11.93
N GLN A 152 0.88 -12.55 -11.65
CA GLN A 152 1.08 -13.62 -12.64
C GLN A 152 -0.17 -14.46 -12.93
N MET A 153 -1.29 -14.18 -12.28
CA MET A 153 -2.56 -14.83 -12.55
C MET A 153 -3.14 -14.38 -13.91
N PRO A 154 -3.71 -15.27 -14.73
CA PRO A 154 -4.47 -14.84 -15.90
C PRO A 154 -5.64 -13.93 -15.50
N VAL A 155 -5.91 -12.88 -16.26
CA VAL A 155 -7.02 -11.94 -15.99
C VAL A 155 -8.36 -12.67 -15.88
N SER A 156 -8.59 -13.70 -16.70
CA SER A 156 -9.82 -14.51 -16.68
C SER A 156 -10.04 -15.33 -15.39
N ALA A 157 -9.01 -15.49 -14.56
CA ALA A 157 -9.08 -16.21 -13.29
C ALA A 157 -9.17 -15.25 -12.08
N ALA A 158 -9.04 -13.95 -12.30
CA ALA A 158 -9.12 -12.94 -11.28
C ALA A 158 -10.57 -12.67 -10.85
N ALA A 159 -10.80 -12.58 -9.55
CA ALA A 159 -12.05 -12.08 -8.98
C ALA A 159 -12.05 -10.53 -8.90
N GLY A 160 -10.86 -9.92 -8.91
CA GLY A 160 -10.66 -8.48 -8.82
C GLY A 160 -9.19 -8.12 -8.61
N GLU A 161 -8.95 -6.85 -8.31
CA GLU A 161 -7.65 -6.25 -8.08
C GLU A 161 -7.49 -5.77 -6.63
N PHE A 162 -6.39 -6.15 -5.98
CA PHE A 162 -5.98 -5.57 -4.71
C PHE A 162 -5.46 -4.15 -4.93
N ILE A 163 -5.98 -3.20 -4.17
CA ILE A 163 -5.76 -1.77 -4.41
C ILE A 163 -4.55 -1.15 -3.69
N GLY A 164 -3.66 -1.96 -3.11
CA GLY A 164 -2.45 -1.46 -2.44
C GLY A 164 -2.66 -0.90 -1.03
N ILE A 165 -3.83 -1.12 -0.42
CA ILE A 165 -4.15 -0.71 0.94
C ILE A 165 -4.66 -1.95 1.70
N ALA A 166 -4.16 -2.21 2.91
CA ALA A 166 -4.57 -3.37 3.70
C ALA A 166 -4.53 -3.09 5.20
N ARG A 167 -5.30 -3.88 5.98
CA ARG A 167 -5.20 -3.91 7.43
C ARG A 167 -4.75 -5.29 7.91
N PHE A 168 -3.87 -5.28 8.90
CA PHE A 168 -3.32 -6.48 9.52
C PHE A 168 -3.44 -6.40 11.03
N SER A 169 -3.85 -7.50 11.68
CA SER A 169 -3.77 -7.62 13.13
C SER A 169 -2.33 -7.83 13.60
N SER A 170 -2.03 -7.46 14.82
CA SER A 170 -0.74 -7.70 15.47
C SER A 170 -0.34 -9.19 15.50
N ALA A 171 -1.31 -10.08 15.52
CA ALA A 171 -1.07 -11.53 15.45
C ALA A 171 -0.37 -11.96 14.15
N THR A 172 -0.58 -11.22 13.05
CA THR A 172 0.02 -11.53 11.72
C THR A 172 1.46 -11.08 11.59
N VAL A 173 1.91 -10.11 12.40
CA VAL A 173 3.22 -9.45 12.27
C VAL A 173 4.39 -10.45 12.23
N PRO A 174 4.51 -11.43 13.14
CA PRO A 174 5.61 -12.39 13.11
C PRO A 174 5.58 -13.27 11.85
N ALA A 175 4.39 -13.67 11.40
CA ALA A 175 4.21 -14.53 10.23
C ALA A 175 4.58 -13.79 8.93
N LEU A 176 4.16 -12.54 8.80
CA LEU A 176 4.49 -11.68 7.65
C LEU A 176 5.99 -11.36 7.60
N ALA A 177 6.60 -11.06 8.76
CA ALA A 177 8.04 -10.81 8.85
C ALA A 177 8.86 -12.04 8.42
N GLN A 178 8.49 -13.24 8.91
CA GLN A 178 9.12 -14.49 8.51
C GLN A 178 8.90 -14.80 7.02
N ALA A 179 7.69 -14.57 6.51
CA ALA A 179 7.37 -14.79 5.10
C ALA A 179 8.22 -13.90 4.17
N ALA A 180 8.39 -12.62 4.53
CA ALA A 180 9.26 -11.70 3.78
C ALA A 180 10.74 -12.12 3.83
N ASP A 181 11.23 -12.56 5.00
CA ASP A 181 12.59 -13.10 5.14
C ASP A 181 12.81 -14.32 4.24
N ASP A 182 11.84 -15.24 4.20
CA ASP A 182 11.92 -16.44 3.36
C ASP A 182 11.91 -16.10 1.85
N VAL A 183 11.08 -15.15 1.42
CA VAL A 183 11.07 -14.69 0.01
C VAL A 183 12.43 -14.14 -0.40
N LEU A 184 13.04 -13.30 0.44
CA LEU A 184 14.35 -12.70 0.15
C LEU A 184 15.48 -13.73 0.23
N ARG A 185 15.42 -14.74 1.13
CA ARG A 185 16.39 -15.85 1.18
C ARG A 185 16.37 -16.72 -0.08
N GLU A 186 15.22 -16.82 -0.74
CA GLU A 186 15.05 -17.44 -2.06
C GLU A 186 15.54 -16.55 -3.21
N GLN A 187 16.14 -15.39 -2.92
CA GLN A 187 16.65 -14.42 -3.89
C GLN A 187 15.56 -13.84 -4.84
N ARG A 188 14.32 -13.82 -4.41
CA ARG A 188 13.18 -13.25 -5.14
C ARG A 188 13.05 -11.75 -4.84
N PHE A 189 14.02 -10.97 -5.30
CA PHE A 189 14.12 -9.53 -4.99
C PHE A 189 13.17 -8.66 -5.81
N ASP A 190 12.61 -9.18 -6.89
CA ASP A 190 11.65 -8.55 -7.79
C ASP A 190 10.19 -8.67 -7.32
N GLU A 191 9.97 -9.30 -6.18
CA GLU A 191 8.63 -9.51 -5.63
C GLU A 191 8.09 -8.28 -4.89
N TYR A 192 6.75 -8.24 -4.83
CA TYR A 192 6.00 -7.30 -4.04
C TYR A 192 5.73 -7.82 -2.63
N PHE A 193 5.20 -6.98 -1.73
CA PHE A 193 4.83 -7.41 -0.37
C PHE A 193 3.76 -8.51 -0.38
N GLU A 194 2.92 -8.52 -1.38
CA GLU A 194 1.86 -9.52 -1.61
C GLU A 194 2.41 -10.95 -1.71
N ALA A 195 3.69 -11.12 -2.08
CA ALA A 195 4.33 -12.43 -2.02
C ALA A 195 4.50 -12.93 -0.58
N ALA A 196 4.70 -12.04 0.39
CA ALA A 196 4.71 -12.42 1.81
C ALA A 196 3.29 -12.73 2.30
N ILE A 197 2.29 -11.96 1.88
CA ILE A 197 0.88 -12.26 2.17
C ILE A 197 0.53 -13.65 1.61
N GLN A 198 0.81 -13.90 0.34
CA GLN A 198 0.54 -15.21 -0.30
C GLN A 198 1.18 -16.36 0.48
N ARG A 199 2.41 -16.18 0.94
CA ARG A 199 3.11 -17.22 1.71
C ARG A 199 2.44 -17.52 3.06
N VAL A 200 1.89 -16.49 3.70
CA VAL A 200 1.09 -16.66 4.94
C VAL A 200 -0.18 -17.45 4.65
N LEU A 201 -0.86 -17.17 3.53
CA LEU A 201 -2.05 -17.89 3.08
C LEU A 201 -1.72 -19.34 2.71
N ASP A 202 -0.67 -19.60 1.95
CA ASP A 202 -0.24 -20.94 1.53
C ASP A 202 0.11 -21.84 2.73
N ARG A 203 0.55 -21.25 3.84
CA ARG A 203 0.85 -21.94 5.09
C ARG A 203 -0.37 -22.11 5.99
N HIS A 204 -1.53 -21.59 5.58
CA HIS A 204 -2.76 -21.61 6.37
C HIS A 204 -2.62 -21.06 7.79
N LEU A 205 -1.78 -20.01 7.94
CA LEU A 205 -1.54 -19.37 9.22
C LEU A 205 -2.65 -18.39 9.58
N PHE A 206 -3.18 -17.69 8.59
CA PHE A 206 -4.28 -16.73 8.70
C PHE A 206 -5.13 -16.77 7.43
N ASP A 207 -6.40 -16.40 7.57
CA ASP A 207 -7.28 -16.10 6.46
C ASP A 207 -7.17 -14.62 6.09
N ALA A 208 -7.35 -14.30 4.79
CA ALA A 208 -7.47 -12.92 4.33
C ALA A 208 -8.92 -12.65 3.89
N GLU A 209 -9.57 -11.75 4.60
CA GLU A 209 -10.93 -11.31 4.29
C GLU A 209 -10.89 -10.33 3.11
N MET A 210 -11.74 -10.57 2.13
CA MET A 210 -11.96 -9.63 1.03
C MET A 210 -12.87 -8.49 1.51
N LEU A 211 -12.46 -7.25 1.31
CA LEU A 211 -13.32 -6.08 1.42
C LEU A 211 -13.59 -5.53 0.02
N ASP A 212 -14.80 -5.74 -0.52
CA ASP A 212 -15.18 -5.16 -1.81
C ASP A 212 -15.18 -3.63 -1.74
N THR A 213 -14.61 -2.96 -2.73
CA THR A 213 -14.65 -1.49 -2.80
C THR A 213 -16.07 -0.95 -2.99
N ASP A 214 -17.03 -1.79 -3.45
CA ASP A 214 -18.42 -1.41 -3.71
C ASP A 214 -18.56 -0.18 -4.62
N GLY A 215 -17.65 -0.02 -5.56
CA GLY A 215 -17.63 1.10 -6.49
C GLY A 215 -17.15 2.42 -5.89
N LEU A 216 -16.66 2.43 -4.64
CA LEU A 216 -15.94 3.57 -4.08
C LEU A 216 -14.68 3.84 -4.91
N ARG A 217 -14.40 5.14 -5.13
CA ARG A 217 -13.32 5.57 -6.02
C ARG A 217 -11.97 5.35 -5.38
N TRP A 218 -11.06 4.87 -6.19
CA TRP A 218 -9.64 4.76 -5.88
C TRP A 218 -8.81 4.88 -7.16
N GLN A 219 -7.53 5.17 -7.04
CA GLN A 219 -6.57 5.17 -8.14
C GLN A 219 -5.16 4.95 -7.63
N GLU A 220 -4.43 4.02 -8.21
CA GLU A 220 -2.97 3.95 -8.13
C GLU A 220 -2.37 4.81 -9.26
N VAL A 221 -1.38 5.64 -8.94
CA VAL A 221 -0.81 6.61 -9.89
C VAL A 221 0.54 6.10 -10.38
N ASP A 222 0.55 5.30 -11.45
CA ASP A 222 1.78 4.73 -12.05
C ASP A 222 2.19 5.41 -13.34
N PHE A 223 1.23 5.88 -14.13
CA PHE A 223 1.41 6.52 -15.41
C PHE A 223 0.77 7.92 -15.43
N GLU A 224 1.11 8.71 -16.45
CA GLU A 224 0.51 10.04 -16.65
C GLU A 224 -1.02 9.98 -16.79
N GLU A 225 -1.54 8.92 -17.39
CA GLU A 225 -2.97 8.69 -17.56
C GLU A 225 -3.67 8.47 -16.21
N ASP A 226 -3.03 7.73 -15.29
CA ASP A 226 -3.53 7.52 -13.93
C ASP A 226 -3.56 8.83 -13.16
N TYR A 227 -2.52 9.65 -13.29
CA TYR A 227 -2.49 10.97 -12.67
C TYR A 227 -3.63 11.86 -13.16
N ARG A 228 -3.88 11.90 -14.49
CA ARG A 228 -5.00 12.64 -15.05
C ARG A 228 -6.35 12.12 -14.52
N ARG A 229 -6.49 10.80 -14.42
CA ARG A 229 -7.69 10.18 -13.87
C ARG A 229 -7.86 10.49 -12.39
N ALA A 230 -6.79 10.42 -11.59
CA ALA A 230 -6.83 10.81 -10.18
C ALA A 230 -7.22 12.27 -10.00
N GLN A 231 -6.72 13.19 -10.85
CA GLN A 231 -7.16 14.59 -10.87
C GLN A 231 -8.66 14.73 -11.19
N GLN A 232 -9.20 13.94 -12.11
CA GLN A 232 -10.63 13.97 -12.41
C GLN A 232 -11.49 13.45 -11.26
N LEU A 233 -11.03 12.39 -10.58
CA LEU A 233 -11.77 11.74 -9.52
C LEU A 233 -11.70 12.49 -8.17
N PHE A 234 -10.57 13.13 -7.89
CA PHE A 234 -10.25 13.70 -6.57
C PHE A 234 -9.75 15.15 -6.62
N GLY A 235 -9.59 15.73 -7.83
CA GLY A 235 -9.00 17.07 -8.02
C GLY A 235 -9.95 18.23 -7.76
N GLU A 236 -11.27 18.00 -7.74
CA GLU A 236 -12.21 19.03 -7.26
C GLU A 236 -12.01 19.12 -5.74
N GLY A 237 -11.35 20.21 -5.32
CA GLY A 237 -11.08 20.49 -3.93
C GLY A 237 -12.36 20.35 -3.09
N ARG A 238 -12.26 19.89 -1.85
CA ARG A 238 -13.33 19.91 -0.88
C ARG A 238 -13.98 21.29 -0.92
N ASN A 239 -15.15 21.42 -1.54
CA ASN A 239 -16.01 22.55 -1.26
C ASN A 239 -16.36 22.43 0.22
N VAL A 240 -15.74 23.32 1.00
CA VAL A 240 -15.95 23.51 2.43
C VAL A 240 -17.41 23.87 2.71
#